data_4e839ac71f52c719e61d554384bd47f9
#
_entry.id   4e839ac71f52c719e61d554384bd47f9
#
_cell.length_a   1.000
_cell.length_b   1.000
_cell.length_c   1.000
_cell.angle_alpha   90.00
_cell.angle_beta   90.00
_cell.angle_gamma   90.00
#
_symmetry.space_group_name_H-M   'P 1'
#
loop_
_entity.id
_entity.type
_entity.pdbx_description
1 polymer ?
#
loop_
_entity_poly.entity_id
_entity_poly.type
_entity_poly.pdbx_seq_one_letter_code
_entity_poly.pdbx_strand_id
1 'polypeptide(L)'
;YTLAQKMVGKACGVEGIRPGSYCEPRMTSVGSQDTTGPMTRDELKELACLGFSADLVMQSFCHTAAYPKPVDIETQHSLPEFIKTRGGVSLKPGDGIIHSWLNRMLIPDTVGTGGDSHTRFPIGISFPAGSGLVAFAATLGVMPLDMPESVLVRFKGEMQPGITLRDLVNAIPYAAIQQGYLTVAKKGKRNIFSGRCLEVEGLPFLKVEQAFEISDASAERSASGCTIKLDKEPVIEYLNSNIVMLRWMIANGYGDEKTLERRA
;
A
#
# COMPACT_ATOMS: atom_id res chain seq x y z
N TYR A 1 4.05 22.36 -3.33
CA TYR A 1 3.82 20.93 -3.44
C TYR A 1 2.94 20.44 -2.31
N THR A 2 2.03 19.51 -2.60
CA THR A 2 1.20 18.82 -1.61
C THR A 2 2.02 17.72 -0.89
N LEU A 3 1.45 17.08 0.12
CA LEU A 3 2.11 16.00 0.86
C LEU A 3 2.48 14.83 -0.08
N ALA A 4 1.52 14.36 -0.90
CA ALA A 4 1.77 13.30 -1.87
C ALA A 4 2.86 13.67 -2.88
N GLN A 5 2.83 14.89 -3.42
CA GLN A 5 3.83 15.40 -4.36
C GLN A 5 5.24 15.44 -3.75
N LYS A 6 5.35 15.79 -2.48
CA LYS A 6 6.63 15.80 -1.74
C LYS A 6 7.14 14.39 -1.48
N MET A 7 6.27 13.46 -1.08
CA MET A 7 6.65 12.06 -0.87
C MET A 7 7.18 11.41 -2.16
N VAL A 8 6.45 11.58 -3.27
CA VAL A 8 6.88 11.08 -4.59
C VAL A 8 8.16 11.79 -5.04
N GLY A 9 8.26 13.11 -4.84
CA GLY A 9 9.47 13.88 -5.12
C GLY A 9 10.68 13.36 -4.36
N LYS A 10 10.55 13.15 -3.05
CA LYS A 10 11.61 12.58 -2.20
C LYS A 10 12.05 11.20 -2.72
N ALA A 11 11.11 10.36 -3.15
CA ALA A 11 11.40 9.05 -3.73
C ALA A 11 12.09 9.13 -5.10
N CYS A 12 11.99 10.28 -5.79
CA CYS A 12 12.69 10.59 -7.04
C CYS A 12 13.97 11.39 -6.83
N GLY A 13 14.34 11.72 -5.58
CA GLY A 13 15.52 12.56 -5.27
C GLY A 13 15.33 14.04 -5.56
N VAL A 14 14.08 14.55 -5.62
CA VAL A 14 13.73 15.96 -5.86
C VAL A 14 12.74 16.44 -4.80
N GLU A 15 12.54 17.79 -4.72
CA GLU A 15 11.66 18.39 -3.71
C GLU A 15 10.18 17.97 -3.84
N GLY A 16 9.70 17.80 -5.06
CA GLY A 16 8.33 17.42 -5.35
C GLY A 16 8.07 17.22 -6.83
N ILE A 17 7.04 16.47 -7.16
CA ILE A 17 6.61 16.21 -8.55
C ILE A 17 5.24 16.86 -8.77
N ARG A 18 5.09 17.60 -9.86
CA ARG A 18 3.80 18.22 -10.22
C ARG A 18 2.87 17.20 -10.88
N PRO A 19 1.54 17.36 -10.74
CA PRO A 19 0.57 16.51 -11.42
C PRO A 19 0.80 16.48 -12.94
N GLY A 20 0.63 15.32 -13.55
CA GLY A 20 0.85 15.10 -14.99
C GLY A 20 2.31 14.95 -15.40
N SER A 21 3.26 15.10 -14.49
CA SER A 21 4.68 14.85 -14.78
C SER A 21 5.01 13.39 -14.61
N TYR A 22 5.70 12.82 -15.61
CA TYR A 22 6.29 11.48 -15.53
C TYR A 22 7.41 11.45 -14.48
N CYS A 23 7.48 10.37 -13.71
CA CYS A 23 8.53 10.13 -12.73
C CYS A 23 8.70 8.63 -12.44
N GLU A 24 9.83 8.28 -11.84
CA GLU A 24 10.16 6.91 -11.43
C GLU A 24 10.55 6.87 -9.94
N PRO A 25 9.56 6.98 -9.03
CA PRO A 25 9.84 6.95 -7.60
C PRO A 25 10.40 5.60 -7.14
N ARG A 26 11.36 5.65 -6.22
CA ARG A 26 11.88 4.48 -5.54
C ARG A 26 10.79 3.79 -4.73
N MET A 27 10.66 2.47 -4.90
CA MET A 27 9.70 1.64 -4.18
C MET A 27 10.36 1.02 -2.95
N THR A 28 9.91 1.43 -1.76
CA THR A 28 10.39 0.89 -0.49
C THR A 28 9.61 -0.33 -0.02
N SER A 29 8.39 -0.51 -0.50
CA SER A 29 7.55 -1.66 -0.18
C SER A 29 6.75 -2.09 -1.40
N VAL A 30 6.84 -3.37 -1.73
CA VAL A 30 6.15 -3.99 -2.87
C VAL A 30 5.37 -5.20 -2.38
N GLY A 31 4.06 -5.21 -2.61
CA GLY A 31 3.16 -6.29 -2.23
C GLY A 31 2.78 -7.16 -3.42
N SER A 32 2.92 -8.47 -3.30
CA SER A 32 2.41 -9.46 -4.25
C SER A 32 1.43 -10.38 -3.53
N GLN A 33 0.29 -10.66 -4.14
CA GLN A 33 -0.72 -11.55 -3.61
C GLN A 33 -0.86 -12.81 -4.46
N ASP A 34 -1.50 -13.84 -3.92
CA ASP A 34 -1.62 -15.15 -4.53
C ASP A 34 -2.39 -15.17 -5.86
N THR A 35 -3.38 -14.29 -6.07
CA THR A 35 -4.13 -14.22 -7.33
C THR A 35 -3.34 -13.60 -8.49
N THR A 36 -2.35 -12.77 -8.19
CA THR A 36 -1.45 -12.16 -9.18
C THR A 36 -0.03 -12.74 -9.11
N GLY A 37 0.30 -13.45 -8.04
CA GLY A 37 1.64 -14.00 -7.78
C GLY A 37 2.21 -14.89 -8.88
N PRO A 38 1.44 -15.82 -9.48
CA PRO A 38 1.93 -16.62 -10.60
C PRO A 38 2.33 -15.78 -11.81
N MET A 39 1.54 -14.76 -12.17
CA MET A 39 1.87 -13.82 -13.25
C MET A 39 3.10 -12.99 -12.89
N THR A 40 3.15 -12.44 -11.68
CA THR A 40 4.32 -11.70 -11.20
C THR A 40 5.58 -12.55 -11.22
N ARG A 41 5.49 -13.83 -10.82
CA ARG A 41 6.61 -14.79 -10.90
C ARG A 41 7.11 -14.99 -12.32
N ASP A 42 6.20 -15.16 -13.26
CA ASP A 42 6.56 -15.40 -14.65
C ASP A 42 7.21 -14.16 -15.28
N GLU A 43 6.68 -12.98 -15.01
CA GLU A 43 7.27 -11.69 -15.39
C GLU A 43 8.65 -11.46 -14.74
N LEU A 44 8.84 -11.84 -13.47
CA LEU A 44 10.15 -11.80 -12.80
C LEU A 44 11.18 -12.73 -13.49
N LYS A 45 10.75 -13.89 -14.01
CA LYS A 45 11.60 -14.78 -14.80
C LYS A 45 11.97 -14.16 -16.14
N GLU A 46 11.01 -13.54 -16.83
CA GLU A 46 11.26 -12.84 -18.09
C GLU A 46 12.22 -11.65 -17.92
N LEU A 47 12.14 -10.95 -16.81
CA LEU A 47 13.09 -9.88 -16.43
C LEU A 47 14.45 -10.42 -15.94
N ALA A 48 14.67 -11.73 -15.92
CA ALA A 48 15.85 -12.39 -15.36
C ALA A 48 16.18 -11.91 -13.93
N CYS A 49 15.17 -11.67 -13.11
CA CYS A 49 15.33 -11.20 -11.75
C CYS A 49 15.97 -12.26 -10.86
N LEU A 50 17.23 -12.06 -10.48
CA LEU A 50 17.99 -12.93 -9.56
C LEU A 50 17.90 -12.44 -8.10
N GLY A 51 17.53 -11.19 -7.88
CA GLY A 51 17.36 -10.57 -6.57
C GLY A 51 16.56 -9.30 -6.67
N PHE A 52 15.82 -8.96 -5.60
CA PHE A 52 15.01 -7.76 -5.56
C PHE A 52 15.84 -6.51 -5.26
N SER A 53 15.58 -5.43 -6.00
CA SER A 53 16.15 -4.10 -5.75
C SER A 53 15.25 -3.23 -4.87
N ALA A 54 13.95 -3.53 -4.81
CA ALA A 54 13.07 -2.88 -3.84
C ALA A 54 13.46 -3.29 -2.40
N ASP A 55 13.34 -2.36 -1.44
CA ASP A 55 13.80 -2.60 -0.07
C ASP A 55 13.07 -3.75 0.63
N LEU A 56 11.77 -3.93 0.33
CA LEU A 56 10.94 -5.05 0.81
C LEU A 56 9.99 -5.50 -0.29
N VAL A 57 10.05 -6.77 -0.64
CA VAL A 57 9.04 -7.45 -1.46
C VAL A 57 8.38 -8.53 -0.63
N MET A 58 7.04 -8.47 -0.49
CA MET A 58 6.26 -9.42 0.30
C MET A 58 5.26 -10.16 -0.58
N GLN A 59 5.24 -11.48 -0.45
CA GLN A 59 4.21 -12.36 -1.03
C GLN A 59 3.21 -12.80 0.04
N SER A 60 1.93 -12.80 -0.31
CA SER A 60 0.84 -13.30 0.55
C SER A 60 -0.02 -14.35 -0.13
N PHE A 61 -0.87 -15.03 0.65
CA PHE A 61 -1.78 -16.09 0.21
C PHE A 61 -3.17 -15.88 0.80
N CYS A 62 -3.72 -14.69 0.65
CA CYS A 62 -4.96 -14.29 1.30
C CYS A 62 -6.23 -14.71 0.56
N HIS A 63 -6.21 -14.86 -0.77
CA HIS A 63 -7.41 -15.14 -1.56
C HIS A 63 -7.68 -16.63 -1.76
N THR A 64 -6.63 -17.46 -1.79
CA THR A 64 -6.71 -18.88 -2.12
C THR A 64 -6.58 -19.80 -0.90
N ALA A 65 -6.29 -19.26 0.28
CA ALA A 65 -5.97 -20.06 1.48
C ALA A 65 -7.15 -20.89 2.00
N ALA A 66 -8.39 -20.38 1.90
CA ALA A 66 -9.56 -21.02 2.47
C ALA A 66 -10.14 -22.15 1.59
N TYR A 67 -10.11 -21.96 0.27
CA TYR A 67 -10.71 -22.90 -0.70
C TYR A 67 -9.78 -23.14 -1.90
N PRO A 68 -8.61 -23.73 -1.70
CA PRO A 68 -7.62 -23.88 -2.74
C PRO A 68 -8.07 -24.88 -3.81
N LYS A 69 -7.91 -24.51 -5.08
CA LYS A 69 -7.95 -25.44 -6.21
C LYS A 69 -6.57 -26.13 -6.34
N PRO A 70 -6.45 -27.22 -7.11
CA PRO A 70 -5.13 -27.86 -7.33
C PRO A 70 -4.04 -26.89 -7.80
N VAL A 71 -4.36 -25.96 -8.68
CA VAL A 71 -3.43 -24.90 -9.15
C VAL A 71 -3.03 -23.93 -8.03
N ASP A 72 -3.94 -23.63 -7.10
CA ASP A 72 -3.65 -22.76 -5.96
C ASP A 72 -2.69 -23.44 -4.99
N ILE A 73 -2.84 -24.75 -4.79
CA ILE A 73 -1.93 -25.55 -3.96
C ILE A 73 -0.52 -25.53 -4.55
N GLU A 74 -0.37 -25.73 -5.86
CA GLU A 74 0.92 -25.61 -6.55
C GLU A 74 1.52 -24.22 -6.37
N THR A 75 0.72 -23.16 -6.51
CA THR A 75 1.10 -21.77 -6.30
C THR A 75 1.59 -21.55 -4.87
N GLN A 76 0.83 -22.01 -3.88
CA GLN A 76 1.16 -21.88 -2.46
C GLN A 76 2.46 -22.59 -2.08
N HIS A 77 2.77 -23.70 -2.75
CA HIS A 77 4.02 -24.43 -2.53
C HIS A 77 5.23 -23.84 -3.26
N SER A 78 5.05 -23.28 -4.43
CA SER A 78 6.16 -22.81 -5.29
C SER A 78 6.56 -21.36 -5.06
N LEU A 79 5.62 -20.47 -4.76
CA LEU A 79 5.90 -19.03 -4.62
C LEU A 79 6.76 -18.68 -3.40
N PRO A 80 6.61 -19.29 -2.21
CA PRO A 80 7.41 -18.91 -1.05
C PRO A 80 8.91 -19.04 -1.32
N GLU A 81 9.35 -20.17 -1.83
CA GLU A 81 10.77 -20.40 -2.13
C GLU A 81 11.26 -19.47 -3.24
N PHE A 82 10.46 -19.27 -4.28
CA PHE A 82 10.79 -18.36 -5.37
C PHE A 82 11.03 -16.91 -4.89
N ILE A 83 10.22 -16.43 -3.96
CA ILE A 83 10.33 -15.08 -3.40
C ILE A 83 11.50 -14.99 -2.41
N LYS A 84 11.65 -15.97 -1.51
CA LYS A 84 12.70 -15.97 -0.49
C LYS A 84 14.10 -16.02 -1.09
N THR A 85 14.30 -16.85 -2.12
CA THR A 85 15.60 -16.98 -2.81
C THR A 85 16.04 -15.71 -3.54
N ARG A 86 15.13 -14.72 -3.69
CA ARG A 86 15.41 -13.40 -4.28
C ARG A 86 15.51 -12.28 -3.24
N GLY A 87 15.58 -12.62 -1.95
CA GLY A 87 15.67 -11.64 -0.86
C GLY A 87 14.31 -11.08 -0.44
N GLY A 88 13.21 -11.74 -0.77
CA GLY A 88 11.86 -11.33 -0.39
C GLY A 88 11.35 -12.03 0.89
N VAL A 89 10.18 -11.61 1.31
CA VAL A 89 9.43 -12.12 2.46
C VAL A 89 8.18 -12.84 1.94
N SER A 90 7.90 -14.02 2.46
CA SER A 90 6.69 -14.74 2.09
C SER A 90 5.90 -15.12 3.32
N LEU A 91 4.62 -14.73 3.33
CA LEU A 91 3.66 -15.24 4.29
C LEU A 91 3.35 -16.71 3.99
N LYS A 92 2.67 -17.37 4.92
CA LYS A 92 2.18 -18.73 4.77
C LYS A 92 0.69 -18.72 4.45
N PRO A 93 0.15 -19.71 3.73
CA PRO A 93 -1.29 -19.86 3.56
C PRO A 93 -2.00 -19.88 4.92
N GLY A 94 -3.03 -19.05 5.08
CA GLY A 94 -3.77 -18.92 6.34
C GLY A 94 -3.29 -17.84 7.30
N ASP A 95 -2.17 -17.17 7.04
CA ASP A 95 -1.67 -16.05 7.88
C ASP A 95 -2.57 -14.80 7.84
N GLY A 96 -3.46 -14.72 6.88
CA GLY A 96 -4.39 -13.61 6.71
C GLY A 96 -4.10 -12.74 5.49
N ILE A 97 -4.77 -11.59 5.44
CA ILE A 97 -4.69 -10.69 4.29
C ILE A 97 -3.39 -9.90 4.26
N ILE A 98 -2.87 -9.66 3.04
CA ILE A 98 -1.61 -8.93 2.83
C ILE A 98 -1.58 -7.58 3.55
N HIS A 99 -2.68 -6.84 3.54
CA HIS A 99 -2.74 -5.49 4.11
C HIS A 99 -2.48 -5.47 5.61
N SER A 100 -2.93 -6.48 6.35
CA SER A 100 -2.69 -6.62 7.79
C SER A 100 -1.21 -6.82 8.12
N TRP A 101 -0.44 -7.37 7.20
CA TRP A 101 1.01 -7.61 7.36
C TRP A 101 1.84 -6.49 6.75
N LEU A 102 1.58 -6.14 5.48
CA LEU A 102 2.37 -5.14 4.77
C LEU A 102 2.27 -3.76 5.42
N ASN A 103 1.07 -3.38 5.90
CA ASN A 103 0.88 -2.11 6.62
C ASN A 103 1.55 -2.06 8.00
N ARG A 104 2.12 -3.16 8.48
CA ARG A 104 2.97 -3.20 9.67
C ARG A 104 4.46 -3.22 9.35
N MET A 105 4.83 -2.91 8.13
CA MET A 105 6.22 -2.87 7.67
C MET A 105 6.54 -1.59 6.91
N LEU A 106 5.65 -0.59 6.96
CA LEU A 106 5.84 0.66 6.25
C LEU A 106 6.88 1.54 6.94
N ILE A 107 7.62 2.27 6.13
CA ILE A 107 8.46 3.37 6.57
C ILE A 107 7.72 4.67 6.24
N PRO A 108 7.62 5.62 7.19
CA PRO A 108 6.96 6.90 6.97
C PRO A 108 7.55 7.67 5.77
N ASP A 109 6.69 8.42 5.08
CA ASP A 109 7.06 9.29 3.97
C ASP A 109 7.74 8.58 2.80
N THR A 110 7.43 7.29 2.59
CA THR A 110 7.96 6.50 1.48
C THR A 110 6.88 6.11 0.48
N VAL A 111 7.30 5.65 -0.69
CA VAL A 111 6.41 5.23 -1.77
C VAL A 111 6.48 3.72 -1.95
N GLY A 112 5.35 3.12 -2.27
CA GLY A 112 5.27 1.70 -2.56
C GLY A 112 4.20 1.34 -3.59
N THR A 113 4.09 0.06 -3.89
CA THR A 113 3.12 -0.50 -4.81
C THR A 113 2.69 -1.90 -4.38
N GLY A 114 1.70 -2.44 -5.05
CA GLY A 114 1.27 -3.82 -4.87
C GLY A 114 0.20 -4.22 -5.87
N GLY A 115 0.03 -5.53 -6.02
CA GLY A 115 -0.91 -6.14 -6.98
C GLY A 115 -2.37 -6.17 -6.52
N ASP A 116 -2.69 -5.49 -5.43
CA ASP A 116 -4.04 -5.38 -4.89
C ASP A 116 -4.51 -3.93 -4.84
N SER A 117 -5.77 -3.67 -5.21
CA SER A 117 -6.36 -2.32 -5.22
C SER A 117 -6.37 -1.66 -3.83
N HIS A 118 -6.37 -2.46 -2.76
CA HIS A 118 -6.31 -2.02 -1.37
C HIS A 118 -4.88 -1.88 -0.83
N THR A 119 -3.86 -1.90 -1.68
CA THR A 119 -2.51 -1.50 -1.29
C THR A 119 -2.51 0.02 -1.09
N ARG A 120 -2.83 0.46 0.15
CA ARG A 120 -3.05 1.86 0.54
C ARG A 120 -2.28 2.20 1.80
N PHE A 121 -1.14 2.84 1.65
CA PHE A 121 -0.24 3.15 2.77
C PHE A 121 -0.62 4.46 3.45
N PRO A 122 -1.09 4.44 4.71
CA PRO A 122 -1.58 5.65 5.38
C PRO A 122 -0.49 6.67 5.72
N ILE A 123 0.71 6.21 6.10
CA ILE A 123 1.84 7.05 6.55
C ILE A 123 2.90 7.30 5.48
N GLY A 124 2.72 6.72 4.32
CA GLY A 124 3.43 6.95 3.08
C GLY A 124 2.40 7.15 1.97
N ILE A 125 2.74 6.75 0.77
CA ILE A 125 1.79 6.67 -0.34
C ILE A 125 2.08 5.42 -1.16
N SER A 126 1.03 4.79 -1.70
CA SER A 126 1.17 3.66 -2.61
C SER A 126 0.25 3.80 -3.80
N PHE A 127 0.70 3.24 -4.91
CA PHE A 127 -0.02 3.20 -6.17
C PHE A 127 -0.19 1.75 -6.58
N PRO A 128 -1.39 1.15 -6.42
CA PRO A 128 -1.64 -0.21 -6.87
C PRO A 128 -1.37 -0.37 -8.36
N ALA A 129 -0.83 -1.52 -8.74
CA ALA A 129 -0.40 -1.78 -10.11
C ALA A 129 -0.71 -3.22 -10.53
N GLY A 130 -0.75 -3.48 -11.83
CA GLY A 130 -0.80 -4.83 -12.37
C GLY A 130 0.49 -5.60 -12.15
N SER A 131 0.44 -6.91 -12.35
CA SER A 131 1.56 -7.84 -12.10
C SER A 131 2.88 -7.41 -12.76
N GLY A 132 2.84 -6.91 -14.00
CA GLY A 132 4.03 -6.44 -14.72
C GLY A 132 4.73 -5.28 -14.05
N LEU A 133 3.99 -4.26 -13.61
CA LEU A 133 4.57 -3.14 -12.88
C LEU A 133 5.02 -3.53 -11.47
N VAL A 134 4.35 -4.48 -10.83
CA VAL A 134 4.78 -5.04 -9.54
C VAL A 134 6.11 -5.78 -9.71
N ALA A 135 6.25 -6.60 -10.75
CA ALA A 135 7.50 -7.30 -11.07
C ALA A 135 8.63 -6.31 -11.40
N PHE A 136 8.32 -5.29 -12.20
CA PHE A 136 9.26 -4.21 -12.54
C PHE A 136 9.75 -3.48 -11.28
N ALA A 137 8.81 -3.09 -10.40
CA ALA A 137 9.11 -2.43 -9.13
C ALA A 137 9.97 -3.29 -8.21
N ALA A 138 9.68 -4.59 -8.13
CA ALA A 138 10.46 -5.53 -7.32
C ALA A 138 11.89 -5.68 -7.88
N THR A 139 12.03 -5.80 -9.19
CA THR A 139 13.33 -6.04 -9.87
C THR A 139 14.21 -4.80 -9.87
N LEU A 140 13.68 -3.64 -10.24
CA LEU A 140 14.43 -2.40 -10.43
C LEU A 140 14.41 -1.45 -9.24
N GLY A 141 13.50 -1.67 -8.31
CA GLY A 141 13.34 -0.82 -7.12
C GLY A 141 12.68 0.53 -7.42
N VAL A 142 12.17 0.75 -8.62
CA VAL A 142 11.44 1.95 -9.05
C VAL A 142 10.21 1.55 -9.86
N MET A 143 9.23 2.45 -9.96
CA MET A 143 8.03 2.21 -10.79
C MET A 143 7.70 3.45 -11.61
N PRO A 144 7.49 3.33 -12.95
CA PRO A 144 7.04 4.45 -13.76
C PRO A 144 5.65 4.92 -13.35
N LEU A 145 5.48 6.22 -13.22
CA LEU A 145 4.26 6.86 -12.73
C LEU A 145 4.09 8.25 -13.35
N ASP A 146 2.90 8.55 -13.85
CA ASP A 146 2.46 9.92 -14.06
C ASP A 146 1.84 10.44 -12.76
N MET A 147 2.43 11.49 -12.16
CA MET A 147 1.98 12.01 -10.86
C MET A 147 0.51 12.41 -10.91
N PRO A 148 -0.37 11.80 -10.10
CA PRO A 148 -1.78 12.18 -10.07
C PRO A 148 -2.02 13.55 -9.44
N GLU A 149 -3.15 14.16 -9.76
CA GLU A 149 -3.69 15.27 -8.98
C GLU A 149 -4.07 14.81 -7.57
N SER A 150 -4.23 15.75 -6.64
CA SER A 150 -4.66 15.47 -5.27
C SER A 150 -6.02 16.09 -4.95
N VAL A 151 -6.75 15.42 -4.06
CA VAL A 151 -7.94 15.94 -3.40
C VAL A 151 -7.65 16.01 -1.91
N LEU A 152 -7.76 17.21 -1.33
CA LEU A 152 -7.64 17.41 0.10
C LEU A 152 -8.97 17.08 0.80
N VAL A 153 -8.91 16.16 1.76
CA VAL A 153 -9.97 15.87 2.72
C VAL A 153 -9.56 16.41 4.08
N ARG A 154 -10.24 17.44 4.54
CA ARG A 154 -9.93 18.09 5.82
C ARG A 154 -11.07 17.89 6.81
N PHE A 155 -10.78 17.17 7.88
CA PHE A 155 -11.67 17.11 9.04
C PHE A 155 -11.45 18.35 9.93
N LYS A 156 -12.54 18.91 10.46
CA LYS A 156 -12.53 20.08 11.34
C LYS A 156 -13.36 19.81 12.58
N GLY A 157 -12.90 20.32 13.71
CA GLY A 157 -13.54 20.12 15.01
C GLY A 157 -13.11 18.80 15.66
N GLU A 158 -13.90 18.33 16.60
CA GLU A 158 -13.63 17.14 17.38
C GLU A 158 -14.64 16.03 17.08
N MET A 159 -14.20 14.79 17.21
CA MET A 159 -15.06 13.62 17.04
C MET A 159 -16.09 13.58 18.17
N GLN A 160 -17.36 13.61 17.80
CA GLN A 160 -18.45 13.62 18.79
C GLN A 160 -18.63 12.26 19.45
N PRO A 161 -19.13 12.20 20.70
CA PRO A 161 -19.44 10.94 21.35
C PRO A 161 -20.38 10.07 20.49
N GLY A 162 -20.08 8.80 20.39
CA GLY A 162 -20.83 7.83 19.58
C GLY A 162 -20.43 7.75 18.10
N ILE A 163 -19.59 8.66 17.62
CA ILE A 163 -19.01 8.58 16.28
C ILE A 163 -17.84 7.59 16.30
N THR A 164 -17.86 6.66 15.38
CA THR A 164 -16.80 5.64 15.17
C THR A 164 -15.90 6.00 14.00
N LEU A 165 -14.78 5.30 13.88
CA LEU A 165 -13.89 5.45 12.75
C LEU A 165 -14.61 5.14 11.42
N ARG A 166 -15.52 4.16 11.41
CA ARG A 166 -16.31 3.80 10.22
C ARG A 166 -17.21 4.95 9.77
N ASP A 167 -17.71 5.74 10.69
CA ASP A 167 -18.49 6.94 10.35
C ASP A 167 -17.62 7.99 9.65
N LEU A 168 -16.38 8.18 10.11
CA LEU A 168 -15.41 9.06 9.43
C LEU A 168 -15.11 8.58 8.02
N VAL A 169 -14.90 7.27 7.84
CA VAL A 169 -14.71 6.65 6.51
C VAL A 169 -15.86 6.97 5.58
N ASN A 170 -17.09 6.83 6.06
CA ASN A 170 -18.32 7.07 5.28
C ASN A 170 -18.64 8.56 5.10
N ALA A 171 -18.20 9.42 6.01
CA ALA A 171 -18.38 10.87 5.91
C ALA A 171 -17.70 11.47 4.67
N ILE A 172 -16.58 10.91 4.24
CA ILE A 172 -15.83 11.42 3.07
C ILE A 172 -16.68 11.36 1.78
N PRO A 173 -17.18 10.19 1.33
CA PRO A 173 -18.04 10.13 0.15
C PRO A 173 -19.39 10.84 0.37
N TYR A 174 -19.93 10.78 1.58
CA TYR A 174 -21.17 11.47 1.89
C TYR A 174 -21.06 12.99 1.70
N ALA A 175 -20.00 13.61 2.23
CA ALA A 175 -19.75 15.04 2.04
C ALA A 175 -19.54 15.38 0.56
N ALA A 176 -18.85 14.53 -0.19
CA ALA A 176 -18.66 14.72 -1.63
C ALA A 176 -20.00 14.64 -2.41
N ILE A 177 -20.92 13.76 -2.00
CA ILE A 177 -22.28 13.66 -2.58
C ILE A 177 -23.06 14.93 -2.27
N GLN A 178 -23.06 15.40 -1.03
CA GLN A 178 -23.75 16.62 -0.60
C GLN A 178 -23.27 17.87 -1.38
N GLN A 179 -22.00 17.91 -1.75
CA GLN A 179 -21.39 19.00 -2.50
C GLN A 179 -21.46 18.82 -4.03
N GLY A 180 -22.06 17.74 -4.52
CA GLY A 180 -22.16 17.44 -5.95
C GLY A 180 -20.86 16.99 -6.62
N TYR A 181 -19.84 16.61 -5.86
CA TYR A 181 -18.55 16.11 -6.34
C TYR A 181 -18.54 14.60 -6.60
N LEU A 182 -19.51 13.89 -6.03
CA LEU A 182 -19.71 12.46 -6.22
C LEU A 182 -21.18 12.19 -6.51
N THR A 183 -21.48 11.41 -7.55
CA THR A 183 -22.86 11.04 -7.91
C THR A 183 -23.06 9.54 -7.75
N VAL A 184 -24.23 9.16 -7.23
CA VAL A 184 -24.66 7.76 -7.13
C VAL A 184 -25.32 7.29 -8.42
N ALA A 185 -25.91 8.21 -9.21
CA ALA A 185 -26.61 7.90 -10.45
C ALA A 185 -25.67 7.35 -11.52
N LYS A 186 -26.18 6.38 -12.33
CA LYS A 186 -25.40 5.74 -13.42
C LYS A 186 -25.09 6.69 -14.59
N LYS A 187 -25.95 7.68 -14.87
CA LYS A 187 -25.77 8.67 -15.93
C LYS A 187 -25.16 9.96 -15.35
N GLY A 188 -24.23 10.57 -16.08
CA GLY A 188 -23.57 11.82 -15.66
C GLY A 188 -22.68 11.65 -14.43
N LYS A 189 -22.00 10.52 -14.32
CA LYS A 189 -21.13 10.19 -13.18
C LYS A 189 -20.09 11.27 -12.94
N ARG A 190 -20.08 11.78 -11.71
CA ARG A 190 -18.98 12.57 -11.17
C ARG A 190 -18.32 11.76 -10.05
N ASN A 191 -17.01 11.75 -10.03
CA ASN A 191 -16.24 11.20 -8.93
C ASN A 191 -14.94 12.00 -8.81
N ILE A 192 -14.91 12.93 -7.88
CA ILE A 192 -13.74 13.78 -7.64
C ILE A 192 -12.51 12.98 -7.21
N PHE A 193 -12.70 11.80 -6.66
CA PHE A 193 -11.61 10.95 -6.16
C PHE A 193 -10.96 10.12 -7.27
N SER A 194 -11.67 9.88 -8.37
CA SER A 194 -11.23 8.98 -9.43
C SER A 194 -9.92 9.46 -10.05
N GLY A 195 -8.90 8.60 -10.01
CA GLY A 195 -7.57 8.87 -10.55
C GLY A 195 -6.75 9.89 -9.75
N ARG A 196 -7.21 10.33 -8.57
CA ARG A 196 -6.53 11.32 -7.72
C ARG A 196 -6.00 10.70 -6.43
N CYS A 197 -4.98 11.32 -5.86
CA CYS A 197 -4.52 11.01 -4.50
C CYS A 197 -5.45 11.67 -3.48
N LEU A 198 -5.93 10.91 -2.50
CA LEU A 198 -6.55 11.48 -1.30
C LEU A 198 -5.46 11.89 -0.31
N GLU A 199 -5.48 13.16 0.11
CA GLU A 199 -4.65 13.67 1.18
C GLU A 199 -5.54 14.06 2.35
N VAL A 200 -5.46 13.30 3.45
CA VAL A 200 -6.35 13.45 4.61
C VAL A 200 -5.62 14.15 5.74
N GLU A 201 -6.24 15.17 6.31
CA GLU A 201 -5.74 15.90 7.48
C GLU A 201 -6.85 16.25 8.47
N GLY A 202 -6.46 16.68 9.68
CA GLY A 202 -7.38 17.04 10.75
C GLY A 202 -7.69 15.90 11.73
N LEU A 203 -6.98 14.77 11.60
CA LEU A 203 -7.09 13.61 12.48
C LEU A 203 -5.68 13.17 12.97
N PRO A 204 -4.87 14.10 13.53
CA PRO A 204 -3.45 13.83 13.80
C PRO A 204 -3.23 12.75 14.88
N PHE A 205 -4.22 12.54 15.74
CA PHE A 205 -4.20 11.65 16.89
C PHE A 205 -4.53 10.18 16.57
N LEU A 206 -4.97 9.88 15.35
CA LEU A 206 -5.30 8.49 14.99
C LEU A 206 -4.08 7.59 15.09
N LYS A 207 -4.28 6.37 15.58
CA LYS A 207 -3.29 5.31 15.43
C LYS A 207 -3.11 4.97 13.96
N VAL A 208 -1.93 4.50 13.58
CA VAL A 208 -1.64 4.17 12.17
C VAL A 208 -2.59 3.09 11.64
N GLU A 209 -2.98 2.12 12.48
CA GLU A 209 -3.96 1.08 12.13
C GLU A 209 -5.36 1.68 11.86
N GLN A 210 -5.75 2.72 12.60
CA GLN A 210 -6.99 3.45 12.36
C GLN A 210 -6.91 4.28 11.07
N ALA A 211 -5.78 4.93 10.85
CA ALA A 211 -5.52 5.66 9.62
C ALA A 211 -5.54 4.73 8.40
N PHE A 212 -5.05 3.49 8.55
CA PHE A 212 -5.15 2.48 7.50
C PHE A 212 -6.60 2.20 7.08
N GLU A 213 -7.55 2.13 7.99
CA GLU A 213 -8.96 1.91 7.64
C GLU A 213 -9.51 3.03 6.72
N ILE A 214 -9.09 4.28 6.96
CA ILE A 214 -9.45 5.41 6.10
C ILE A 214 -8.75 5.33 4.73
N SER A 215 -7.46 5.00 4.72
CA SER A 215 -6.70 4.91 3.47
C SER A 215 -7.15 3.73 2.61
N ASP A 216 -7.42 2.58 3.23
CA ASP A 216 -7.91 1.37 2.57
C ASP A 216 -9.22 1.64 1.83
N ALA A 217 -10.18 2.28 2.48
CA ALA A 217 -11.47 2.63 1.88
C ALA A 217 -11.36 3.58 0.68
N SER A 218 -10.23 4.23 0.44
CA SER A 218 -10.00 5.05 -0.74
C SER A 218 -10.01 4.25 -2.05
N ALA A 219 -9.73 2.94 -1.98
CA ALA A 219 -9.83 2.02 -3.11
C ALA A 219 -11.25 1.96 -3.66
N GLU A 220 -12.26 1.92 -2.81
CA GLU A 220 -13.68 1.87 -3.18
C GLU A 220 -14.18 3.17 -3.85
N ARG A 221 -13.38 4.22 -3.82
CA ARG A 221 -13.66 5.50 -4.44
C ARG A 221 -12.87 5.72 -5.74
N SER A 222 -12.17 4.70 -6.21
CA SER A 222 -11.28 4.76 -7.39
C SER A 222 -10.15 5.80 -7.26
N ALA A 223 -9.72 6.12 -6.05
CA ALA A 223 -8.55 6.95 -5.83
C ALA A 223 -7.27 6.23 -6.29
N SER A 224 -6.29 6.96 -6.83
CA SER A 224 -4.98 6.40 -7.21
C SER A 224 -4.11 6.07 -6.02
N GLY A 225 -4.22 6.81 -4.93
CA GLY A 225 -3.49 6.63 -3.69
C GLY A 225 -4.17 7.39 -2.56
N CYS A 226 -3.70 7.17 -1.33
CA CYS A 226 -4.14 7.92 -0.17
C CYS A 226 -2.99 8.07 0.81
N THR A 227 -2.89 9.24 1.43
CA THR A 227 -1.97 9.48 2.55
C THR A 227 -2.68 10.29 3.62
N ILE A 228 -2.27 10.09 4.89
CA ILE A 228 -2.92 10.71 6.04
C ILE A 228 -1.87 11.40 6.89
N LYS A 229 -2.12 12.65 7.21
CA LYS A 229 -1.24 13.44 8.08
C LYS A 229 -1.51 13.10 9.54
N LEU A 230 -0.54 12.43 10.16
CA LEU A 230 -0.55 12.07 11.58
C LEU A 230 0.52 12.82 12.37
N ASP A 231 0.37 12.85 13.68
CA ASP A 231 1.38 13.33 14.61
C ASP A 231 2.50 12.28 14.77
N LYS A 232 3.61 12.70 15.39
CA LYS A 232 4.81 11.89 15.56
C LYS A 232 4.59 10.69 16.51
N GLU A 233 3.86 10.89 17.58
CA GLU A 233 3.65 9.90 18.63
C GLU A 233 2.96 8.62 18.13
N PRO A 234 1.82 8.67 17.40
CA PRO A 234 1.22 7.48 16.80
C PRO A 234 2.16 6.72 15.85
N VAL A 235 2.98 7.45 15.10
CA VAL A 235 3.94 6.84 14.17
C VAL A 235 5.06 6.13 14.93
N ILE A 236 5.58 6.70 16.02
CA ILE A 236 6.59 6.06 16.87
C ILE A 236 6.03 4.80 17.53
N GLU A 237 4.81 4.86 18.10
CA GLU A 237 4.13 3.68 18.67
C GLU A 237 4.05 2.56 17.65
N TYR A 238 3.60 2.87 16.45
CA TYR A 238 3.50 1.94 15.33
C TYR A 238 4.86 1.32 14.97
N LEU A 239 5.91 2.11 14.80
CA LEU A 239 7.24 1.62 14.44
C LEU A 239 7.80 0.68 15.51
N ASN A 240 7.66 1.02 16.79
CA ASN A 240 8.08 0.16 17.89
C ASN A 240 7.36 -1.19 17.89
N SER A 241 6.05 -1.19 17.65
CA SER A 241 5.27 -2.43 17.50
C SER A 241 5.74 -3.28 16.31
N ASN A 242 6.07 -2.62 15.20
CA ASN A 242 6.50 -3.30 13.97
C ASN A 242 7.88 -3.95 14.13
N ILE A 243 8.80 -3.34 14.85
CA ILE A 243 10.11 -3.94 15.16
C ILE A 243 9.93 -5.30 15.86
N VAL A 244 9.00 -5.38 16.82
CA VAL A 244 8.72 -6.64 17.54
C VAL A 244 8.22 -7.71 16.56
N MET A 245 7.29 -7.34 15.66
CA MET A 245 6.77 -8.25 14.64
C MET A 245 7.85 -8.69 13.66
N LEU A 246 8.68 -7.78 13.16
CA LEU A 246 9.75 -8.08 12.21
C LEU A 246 10.77 -9.08 12.82
N ARG A 247 11.16 -8.89 14.08
CA ARG A 247 12.03 -9.82 14.81
C ARG A 247 11.38 -11.19 15.01
N TRP A 248 10.07 -11.22 15.29
CA TRP A 248 9.32 -12.46 15.37
C TRP A 248 9.29 -13.18 14.00
N MET A 249 9.11 -12.46 12.90
CA MET A 249 9.14 -13.03 11.56
C MET A 249 10.50 -13.63 11.21
N ILE A 250 11.61 -13.00 11.59
CA ILE A 250 12.97 -13.55 11.44
C ILE A 250 13.04 -14.90 12.17
N ALA A 251 12.67 -14.93 13.44
CA ALA A 251 12.71 -16.14 14.28
C ALA A 251 11.81 -17.29 13.75
N ASN A 252 10.81 -16.99 12.95
CA ASN A 252 9.86 -17.96 12.40
C ASN A 252 10.04 -18.27 10.91
N GLY A 253 11.15 -17.79 10.30
CA GLY A 253 11.55 -18.16 8.93
C GLY A 253 10.65 -17.62 7.83
N TYR A 254 10.12 -16.41 8.00
CA TYR A 254 9.21 -15.77 7.03
C TYR A 254 9.90 -15.24 5.77
N GLY A 255 11.23 -15.17 5.73
CA GLY A 255 11.89 -14.69 4.54
C GLY A 255 13.38 -14.47 4.69
N ASP A 256 13.92 -13.58 3.88
CA ASP A 256 15.31 -13.17 3.95
C ASP A 256 15.58 -12.38 5.25
N GLU A 257 16.39 -12.93 6.13
CA GLU A 257 16.72 -12.31 7.42
C GLU A 257 17.31 -10.91 7.24
N LYS A 258 18.24 -10.74 6.28
CA LYS A 258 18.89 -9.44 6.03
C LYS A 258 17.88 -8.38 5.63
N THR A 259 16.87 -8.74 4.85
CA THR A 259 15.80 -7.82 4.44
C THR A 259 14.94 -7.43 5.64
N LEU A 260 14.57 -8.40 6.48
CA LEU A 260 13.78 -8.14 7.68
C LEU A 260 14.56 -7.36 8.73
N GLU A 261 15.85 -7.66 8.95
CA GLU A 261 16.72 -6.90 9.86
C GLU A 261 16.92 -5.46 9.41
N ARG A 262 17.14 -5.25 8.10
CA ARG A 262 17.27 -3.90 7.55
C ARG A 262 15.97 -3.10 7.70
N ARG A 263 14.82 -3.76 7.64
CA ARG A 263 13.52 -3.12 7.82
C ARG A 263 13.24 -2.80 9.29
N ALA A 264 13.68 -3.61 10.26
CA ALA A 264 13.55 -3.40 11.70
C ALA A 264 14.53 -2.33 12.22
#